data_467d446cf03e7420cfc07e9f970dcf31
#
_entry.id   467d446cf03e7420cfc07e9f970dcf31
#
_cell.length_a   1.000
_cell.length_b   1.000
_cell.length_c   1.000
_cell.angle_alpha   90.00
_cell.angle_beta   90.00
_cell.angle_gamma   90.00
#
_symmetry.space_group_name_H-M   'P 1'
#
loop_
_entity.id
_entity.type
_entity.pdbx_description
1 polymer ?
#
loop_
_entity_poly.entity_id
_entity_poly.type
_entity_poly.pdbx_seq_one_letter_code
_entity_poly.pdbx_strand_id
1 'polypeptide(L)'
;HPPALEGNLPDYPSLRDPIAIAQEETARLSEALAVWAVRYPEVAVAQEVRRGRTASVLLEHSRLASLLVVGRRPRTTLDGLAMGSASRSLAAHSRCPVIIVGPENRLTEPDHDQ
;
A
#
# COMPACT_ATOMS: atom_id res chain seq x y z
N HIS A 1 -35.75 -5.63 14.88
CA HIS A 1 -35.33 -5.11 14.94
C HIS A 1 -34.46 -4.58 14.90
N PRO A 2 -34.60 -4.81 14.77
CA PRO A 2 -33.49 -4.46 15.13
C PRO A 2 -32.78 -3.26 15.04
N PRO A 3 -33.27 -2.23 15.30
CA PRO A 3 -32.52 -1.02 15.36
C PRO A 3 -31.36 -1.08 16.33
N ALA A 4 -31.53 -1.81 17.36
CA ALA A 4 -30.44 -1.95 18.28
C ALA A 4 -29.26 -2.62 17.65
N LEU A 5 -29.53 -3.47 16.72
CA LEU A 5 -28.45 -4.11 16.03
C LEU A 5 -27.63 -3.15 15.25
N GLU A 6 -28.28 -2.16 14.69
CA GLU A 6 -27.54 -1.22 13.93
C GLU A 6 -26.61 -0.45 14.78
N GLY A 7 -27.05 -0.09 15.94
CA GLY A 7 -26.20 0.65 16.83
C GLY A 7 -25.03 -0.15 17.28
N ASN A 8 -25.12 -1.47 17.20
CA ASN A 8 -24.05 -2.29 17.66
C ASN A 8 -23.11 -2.73 16.60
N LEU A 9 -23.33 -2.34 15.39
CA LEU A 9 -22.41 -2.71 14.36
C LEU A 9 -21.32 -1.70 14.32
N PRO A 10 -20.28 -1.91 15.01
CA PRO A 10 -19.33 -0.84 15.10
C PRO A 10 -18.55 -0.88 13.86
N ASP A 11 -17.59 -0.88 13.84
CA ASP A 11 -16.54 -0.57 13.09
C ASP A 11 -15.97 -1.64 12.29
N TYR A 12 -16.67 -2.54 11.77
CA TYR A 12 -16.13 -3.52 10.84
C TYR A 12 -15.79 -2.78 9.56
N PRO A 13 -14.54 -2.78 9.19
CA PRO A 13 -14.16 -2.03 7.99
C PRO A 13 -14.93 -2.43 6.75
N SER A 14 -15.32 -3.71 6.67
CA SER A 14 -16.04 -4.16 5.50
C SER A 14 -17.42 -3.56 5.37
N LEU A 15 -17.92 -2.96 6.45
CA LEU A 15 -19.23 -2.33 6.42
C LEU A 15 -19.17 -0.84 6.22
N ARG A 16 -18.00 -0.29 6.09
CA ARG A 16 -17.87 1.15 5.96
C ARG A 16 -18.12 1.59 4.55
N ASP A 17 -18.54 2.82 4.43
CA ASP A 17 -18.78 3.46 3.15
C ASP A 17 -17.50 3.47 2.33
N PRO A 18 -17.53 2.95 1.12
CA PRO A 18 -16.32 2.97 0.29
C PRO A 18 -15.77 4.37 0.04
N ILE A 19 -16.65 5.36 -0.04
CA ILE A 19 -16.17 6.72 -0.23
C ILE A 19 -15.41 7.21 0.99
N ALA A 20 -15.92 6.90 2.17
CA ALA A 20 -15.23 7.29 3.39
C ALA A 20 -13.87 6.59 3.51
N ILE A 21 -13.82 5.33 3.12
CA ILE A 21 -12.57 4.59 3.16
C ILE A 21 -11.57 5.20 2.19
N ALA A 22 -12.02 5.54 0.99
CA ALA A 22 -11.14 6.14 0.01
C ALA A 22 -10.61 7.48 0.48
N GLN A 23 -11.45 8.26 1.16
CA GLN A 23 -11.00 9.54 1.68
C GLN A 23 -9.96 9.37 2.76
N GLU A 24 -10.14 8.39 3.61
CA GLU A 24 -9.15 8.12 4.65
C GLU A 24 -7.82 7.68 4.06
N GLU A 25 -7.87 6.83 3.05
CA GLU A 25 -6.65 6.36 2.43
C GLU A 25 -5.95 7.48 1.69
N THR A 26 -6.72 8.34 1.05
CA THR A 26 -6.13 9.49 0.36
C THR A 26 -5.44 10.41 1.35
N ALA A 27 -6.08 10.67 2.48
CA ALA A 27 -5.48 11.51 3.50
C ALA A 27 -4.20 10.90 4.05
N ARG A 28 -4.23 9.60 4.28
CA ARG A 28 -3.06 8.90 4.79
C ARG A 28 -1.90 8.95 3.80
N LEU A 29 -2.22 8.79 2.53
CA LEU A 29 -1.20 8.85 1.49
C LEU A 29 -0.61 10.25 1.39
N SER A 30 -1.46 11.27 1.42
CA SER A 30 -0.99 12.64 1.38
C SER A 30 -0.07 12.95 2.54
N GLU A 31 -0.44 12.48 3.71
CA GLU A 31 0.35 12.73 4.90
C GLU A 31 1.71 12.03 4.79
N ALA A 32 1.71 10.80 4.31
CA ALA A 32 2.95 10.07 4.17
C ALA A 32 3.88 10.73 3.15
N LEU A 33 3.32 11.33 2.13
CA LEU A 33 4.13 11.94 1.07
C LEU A 33 4.60 13.34 1.42
N ALA A 34 3.96 14.00 2.37
CA ALA A 34 4.27 15.40 2.65
C ALA A 34 5.72 15.61 3.02
N VAL A 35 6.28 14.73 3.82
CA VAL A 35 7.67 14.83 4.23
C VAL A 35 8.60 14.74 3.04
N TRP A 36 8.28 13.84 2.13
CA TRP A 36 9.13 13.62 0.97
C TRP A 36 9.00 14.74 -0.04
N ALA A 37 7.83 15.37 -0.11
CA ALA A 37 7.65 16.52 -1.00
C ALA A 37 8.54 17.67 -0.59
N VAL A 38 8.72 17.85 0.70
CA VAL A 38 9.62 18.89 1.18
C VAL A 38 11.08 18.55 0.85
N ARG A 39 11.41 17.28 0.99
CA ARG A 39 12.79 16.86 0.80
C ARG A 39 13.18 16.78 -0.68
N TYR A 40 12.24 16.40 -1.52
CA TYR A 40 12.52 16.25 -2.95
C TYR A 40 11.48 17.01 -3.77
N PRO A 41 11.51 18.34 -3.69
CA PRO A 41 10.48 19.14 -4.35
C PRO A 41 10.50 19.04 -5.86
N GLU A 42 11.60 18.61 -6.43
CA GLU A 42 11.69 18.53 -7.88
C GLU A 42 11.00 17.27 -8.43
N VAL A 43 10.56 16.36 -7.58
CA VAL A 43 9.93 15.14 -8.05
C VAL A 43 8.43 15.37 -8.17
N ALA A 44 7.91 15.15 -9.37
CA ALA A 44 6.48 15.28 -9.59
C ALA A 44 5.81 13.99 -9.13
N VAL A 45 4.83 14.11 -8.26
CA VAL A 45 4.15 12.96 -7.69
C VAL A 45 2.67 13.05 -7.99
N ALA A 46 2.12 11.97 -8.53
CA ALA A 46 0.69 11.85 -8.70
C ALA A 46 0.18 10.83 -7.69
N GLN A 47 -0.85 11.20 -6.95
CA GLN A 47 -1.43 10.33 -5.95
C GLN A 47 -2.68 9.69 -6.49
N GLU A 48 -2.84 8.41 -6.23
CA GLU A 48 -3.99 7.72 -6.74
C GLU A 48 -4.38 6.63 -5.77
N VAL A 49 -5.64 6.61 -5.37
CA VAL A 49 -6.17 5.55 -4.52
C VAL A 49 -7.16 4.79 -5.37
N ARG A 50 -6.93 3.50 -5.57
CA ARG A 50 -7.74 2.69 -6.45
C ARG A 50 -8.29 1.51 -5.69
N ARG A 51 -9.53 1.15 -6.00
CA ARG A 51 -10.11 -0.06 -5.48
C ARG A 51 -9.81 -1.20 -6.44
N GLY A 52 -9.83 -2.40 -5.90
CA GLY A 52 -9.63 -3.56 -6.73
C GLY A 52 -8.52 -4.42 -6.19
N ARG A 53 -8.19 -5.43 -6.95
CA ARG A 53 -7.12 -6.31 -6.56
C ARG A 53 -5.79 -5.61 -6.73
N THR A 54 -5.00 -5.64 -5.68
CA THR A 54 -3.72 -4.97 -5.68
C THR A 54 -2.85 -5.39 -6.86
N ALA A 55 -2.74 -6.70 -7.07
CA ALA A 55 -1.86 -7.17 -8.13
C ALA A 55 -2.33 -6.70 -9.49
N SER A 56 -3.63 -6.74 -9.73
CA SER A 56 -4.15 -6.34 -11.04
C SER A 56 -3.88 -4.88 -11.32
N VAL A 57 -4.12 -4.04 -10.33
CA VAL A 57 -3.91 -2.60 -10.51
C VAL A 57 -2.45 -2.31 -10.76
N LEU A 58 -1.58 -2.92 -9.98
CA LEU A 58 -0.15 -2.64 -10.12
C LEU A 58 0.43 -3.22 -11.40
N LEU A 59 -0.06 -4.38 -11.82
CA LEU A 59 0.41 -4.93 -13.09
C LEU A 59 0.04 -4.04 -14.25
N GLU A 60 -1.14 -3.45 -14.18
CA GLU A 60 -1.54 -2.51 -15.20
C GLU A 60 -0.57 -1.33 -15.26
N HIS A 61 -0.22 -0.79 -14.11
CA HIS A 61 0.70 0.33 -14.07
C HIS A 61 2.12 -0.06 -14.48
N SER A 62 2.49 -1.31 -14.26
CA SER A 62 3.85 -1.74 -14.59
C SER A 62 4.13 -1.68 -16.08
N ARG A 63 3.09 -1.62 -16.89
CA ARG A 63 3.28 -1.55 -18.32
C ARG A 63 3.85 -0.23 -18.77
N LEU A 64 3.65 0.81 -17.98
CA LEU A 64 4.11 2.14 -18.32
C LEU A 64 5.23 2.64 -17.42
N ALA A 65 5.52 1.92 -16.37
CA ALA A 65 6.49 2.37 -15.40
C ALA A 65 7.87 1.85 -15.75
N SER A 66 8.89 2.58 -15.31
CA SER A 66 10.27 2.10 -15.44
C SER A 66 10.65 1.22 -14.28
N LEU A 67 9.99 1.38 -13.15
CA LEU A 67 10.29 0.64 -11.94
C LEU A 67 9.05 0.63 -11.07
N LEU A 68 8.80 -0.48 -10.43
CA LEU A 68 7.68 -0.61 -9.52
C LEU A 68 8.24 -0.93 -8.15
N VAL A 69 7.87 -0.15 -7.15
CA VAL A 69 8.29 -0.36 -5.78
C VAL A 69 7.05 -0.62 -4.96
N VAL A 70 7.00 -1.76 -4.30
CA VAL A 70 5.81 -2.11 -3.54
C VAL A 70 6.19 -2.50 -2.14
N GLY A 71 5.33 -2.16 -1.21
CA GLY A 71 5.50 -2.56 0.16
C GLY A 71 4.80 -3.88 0.41
N ARG A 72 5.35 -4.62 1.35
CA ARG A 72 4.78 -5.89 1.74
C ARG A 72 4.16 -5.72 3.12
N ARG A 73 2.95 -6.23 3.30
CA ARG A 73 2.31 -6.12 4.59
C ARG A 73 3.05 -6.89 5.64
N PRO A 74 3.07 -6.39 6.88
CA PRO A 74 3.57 -7.21 7.97
C PRO A 74 2.71 -8.45 8.09
N ARG A 75 3.33 -9.56 8.36
CA ARG A 75 2.63 -10.82 8.47
C ARG A 75 2.89 -11.44 9.81
N THR A 76 2.08 -12.44 10.14
CA THR A 76 2.35 -13.20 11.34
C THR A 76 3.64 -13.96 11.13
N THR A 77 4.12 -14.54 12.21
CA THR A 77 5.36 -15.25 12.14
C THR A 77 5.41 -16.32 11.08
N LEU A 78 4.32 -17.01 10.91
CA LEU A 78 4.34 -18.07 9.92
C LEU A 78 4.53 -17.56 8.53
N ASP A 79 4.03 -16.37 8.30
CA ASP A 79 4.10 -15.80 6.97
C ASP A 79 5.25 -14.84 6.80
N GLY A 80 6.03 -14.66 7.82
CA GLY A 80 7.02 -13.60 7.80
C GLY A 80 8.03 -13.71 6.68
N LEU A 81 8.32 -14.91 6.25
CA LEU A 81 9.30 -15.10 5.21
C LEU A 81 8.69 -15.29 3.84
N ALA A 82 7.38 -15.42 3.77
CA ALA A 82 6.73 -15.69 2.50
C ALA A 82 6.25 -14.42 1.87
N MET A 83 6.35 -14.34 0.58
CA MET A 83 5.74 -13.23 -0.14
C MET A 83 4.25 -13.44 -0.21
N GLY A 84 3.48 -12.36 -0.13
CA GLY A 84 2.06 -12.45 -0.35
C GLY A 84 1.76 -12.77 -1.80
N SER A 85 0.50 -13.06 -2.06
CA SER A 85 0.09 -13.41 -3.40
C SER A 85 0.28 -12.24 -4.37
N ALA A 86 0.05 -11.02 -3.90
CA ALA A 86 0.23 -9.86 -4.77
C ALA A 86 1.70 -9.69 -5.15
N SER A 87 2.60 -9.79 -4.18
CA SER A 87 4.02 -9.65 -4.46
C SER A 87 4.50 -10.74 -5.40
N ARG A 88 3.99 -11.93 -5.21
CA ARG A 88 4.38 -13.04 -6.07
C ARG A 88 3.92 -12.85 -7.50
N SER A 89 2.68 -12.38 -7.66
CA SER A 89 2.16 -12.08 -8.98
C SER A 89 2.98 -11.00 -9.66
N LEU A 90 3.34 -9.98 -8.91
CA LEU A 90 4.11 -8.90 -9.50
C LEU A 90 5.49 -9.35 -9.89
N ALA A 91 6.12 -10.17 -9.06
CA ALA A 91 7.44 -10.68 -9.40
C ALA A 91 7.41 -11.51 -10.65
N ALA A 92 6.33 -12.25 -10.86
CA ALA A 92 6.24 -13.14 -12.00
C ALA A 92 5.79 -12.45 -13.27
N HIS A 93 4.94 -11.43 -13.17
CA HIS A 93 4.25 -10.92 -14.33
C HIS A 93 4.47 -9.45 -14.64
N SER A 94 5.19 -8.72 -13.80
CA SER A 94 5.40 -7.32 -14.05
C SER A 94 6.19 -7.08 -15.32
N ARG A 95 5.82 -6.03 -16.04
CA ARG A 95 6.52 -5.65 -17.26
C ARG A 95 7.76 -4.83 -16.98
N CYS A 96 7.96 -4.37 -15.78
CA CYS A 96 9.13 -3.61 -15.41
C CYS A 96 9.75 -4.23 -14.18
N PRO A 97 10.97 -3.84 -13.81
CA PRO A 97 11.58 -4.35 -12.58
C PRO A 97 10.75 -3.99 -11.37
N VAL A 98 10.77 -4.86 -10.37
CA VAL A 98 9.98 -4.69 -9.16
C VAL A 98 10.90 -4.78 -7.96
N ILE A 99 10.77 -3.84 -7.04
CA ILE A 99 11.43 -3.89 -5.75
C ILE A 99 10.34 -4.12 -4.71
N ILE A 100 10.52 -5.15 -3.90
CA ILE A 100 9.56 -5.46 -2.85
C ILE A 100 10.21 -5.14 -1.52
N VAL A 101 9.59 -4.24 -0.77
CA VAL A 101 10.14 -3.74 0.47
C VAL A 101 9.36 -4.33 1.63
N GLY A 102 10.04 -5.01 2.52
CA GLY A 102 9.41 -5.56 3.71
C GLY A 102 9.43 -4.56 4.84
N PRO A 103 8.60 -4.78 5.86
CA PRO A 103 8.53 -3.84 6.98
C PRO A 103 9.85 -3.68 7.70
N GLU A 104 10.63 -4.71 7.74
CA GLU A 104 11.89 -4.65 8.48
C GLU A 104 12.92 -3.77 7.80
N ASN A 105 12.73 -3.46 6.53
CA ASN A 105 13.72 -2.68 5.82
C ASN A 105 13.78 -1.24 6.26
N ARG A 106 12.69 -0.75 6.84
CA ARG A 106 12.70 0.61 7.31
C ARG A 106 13.53 0.80 8.52
N LEU A 107 13.80 -0.26 9.25
CA LEU A 107 14.49 -0.13 10.51
C LEU A 107 15.98 -0.13 10.35
N THR A 108 16.46 -0.48 9.20
CA THR A 108 17.88 -0.57 9.05
C THR A 108 18.50 0.69 8.58
N GLU A 109 17.71 1.72 8.42
CA GLU A 109 18.21 2.85 8.02
C GLU A 109 19.00 3.47 9.00
N PRO A 110 19.45 3.67 9.52
CA PRO A 110 20.21 4.47 10.25
C PRO A 110 21.64 4.35 10.24
N ASP A 111 21.56 4.12 9.97
CA ASP A 111 22.32 4.28 10.05
C ASP A 111 23.24 4.39 9.85
N HIS A 112 23.46 4.06 9.80
CA HIS A 112 24.15 3.93 9.78
C HIS A 112 25.02 4.12 9.30
N ASP A 113 25.28 4.08 9.19
CA ASP A 113 26.00 4.13 8.84
C ASP A 113 26.74 4.28 8.51
N GLN A 114 26.91 4.11 8.40
CA GLN A 114 27.45 4.09 8.28
C GLN A 114 27.77 4.36 8.00
#